data_2ef4e3ee4b9452d17edd2d8bd92668c3
#
_entry.id   2ef4e3ee4b9452d17edd2d8bd92668c3
#
_cell.length_a   1.000
_cell.length_b   1.000
_cell.length_c   1.000
_cell.angle_alpha   90.00
_cell.angle_beta   90.00
_cell.angle_gamma   90.00
#
_symmetry.space_group_name_H-M   'P 1'
#
loop_
_entity.id
_entity.type
_entity.pdbx_description
1 polymer ?
#
loop_
_entity_poly.entity_id
_entity_poly.type
_entity_poly.pdbx_seq_one_letter_code
_entity_poly.pdbx_strand_id
1 'polypeptide(L)'
;MKLSATFYFFLIFSIINTVIFPQKFDYISPKDNSQLVSLSTNIILRSSEDIDESRLSPKDFNVIGTLSGFHSGIVKLSDDNKTILFFPDTPFLPNENISINVNKGIKTIDGKVLPSVAIHFNTTPLSHPIDLSSLLQSEYQLGNTIENSEATNNFLNKSLAADSLPSDFPQITVTTSNNPSDEKIFLSNITQTPSIGNYLMILNNDGSVVKYKKVIGLFGLGFKVLPNGQLSYGDDIFASPGFAYGRFIVMDTTLTPVDVFQTGNGYNYTFPASFLLLPNGHSLLFAIDPQPVDMSPYGGNPDATVTGEVIQELDASKNVVFQWRTWDYLPITDSYADLTTNTVDLIHANALAVDADGDILFSMRHLSSIIKINRQTGNIDWILGGKQNQFSYINENESNAPNYFSFQHDIRVLPNGNITLFDNGTQHTPPYSRGVEYKLNEQNKTATLVWEYRHSPDIFASANGSVQRLENGNTILGWGQASATGNPMFTEVHPDNTVALEFTMPAGQKSFRALKFPWASGISSATV
;
A
#
# COMPACT_ATOMS: atom_id res chain seq x y z
N MET A 1 76.07 -18.38 -41.05
CA MET A 1 75.49 -17.22 -40.27
C MET A 1 74.22 -17.71 -39.63
N LYS A 2 74.22 -18.01 -38.34
CA LYS A 2 73.02 -18.43 -37.60
C LYS A 2 72.50 -17.19 -36.87
N LEU A 3 71.28 -16.70 -37.18
CA LEU A 3 70.60 -15.70 -36.41
C LEU A 3 69.85 -16.40 -35.26
N SER A 4 70.20 -16.03 -34.07
CA SER A 4 69.48 -16.40 -32.85
C SER A 4 68.44 -15.32 -32.56
N ALA A 5 67.16 -15.71 -32.57
CA ALA A 5 66.06 -14.83 -32.16
C ALA A 5 65.77 -15.04 -30.68
N THR A 6 66.03 -13.99 -29.88
CA THR A 6 65.71 -13.95 -28.44
C THR A 6 64.28 -13.42 -28.29
N PHE A 7 63.37 -14.28 -27.79
CA PHE A 7 62.01 -13.91 -27.46
C PHE A 7 61.99 -13.32 -26.04
N TYR A 8 61.62 -12.05 -25.89
CA TYR A 8 61.28 -11.45 -24.61
C TYR A 8 59.81 -11.69 -24.27
N PHE A 9 59.56 -12.44 -23.22
CA PHE A 9 58.23 -12.58 -22.61
C PHE A 9 57.99 -11.36 -21.72
N PHE A 10 57.08 -10.47 -22.14
CA PHE A 10 56.55 -9.43 -21.28
C PHE A 10 55.40 -10.00 -20.43
N LEU A 11 55.62 -10.24 -19.15
CA LEU A 11 54.58 -10.51 -18.19
C LEU A 11 53.82 -9.21 -17.90
N ILE A 12 52.64 -9.03 -18.46
CA ILE A 12 51.73 -7.94 -18.06
C ILE A 12 51.04 -8.37 -16.77
N PHE A 13 51.47 -7.82 -15.65
CA PHE A 13 50.74 -7.87 -14.40
C PHE A 13 49.53 -6.89 -14.51
N SER A 14 48.33 -7.42 -14.78
CA SER A 14 47.09 -6.70 -14.60
C SER A 14 46.90 -6.48 -13.11
N ILE A 15 47.18 -5.28 -12.60
CA ILE A 15 46.75 -4.83 -11.27
C ILE A 15 45.24 -4.60 -11.40
N ILE A 16 44.46 -5.58 -10.96
CA ILE A 16 43.02 -5.37 -10.74
C ILE A 16 42.92 -4.44 -9.52
N ASN A 17 42.76 -3.14 -9.78
CA ASN A 17 42.34 -2.20 -8.76
C ASN A 17 40.89 -2.56 -8.41
N THR A 18 40.70 -3.38 -7.40
CA THR A 18 39.41 -3.50 -6.72
C THR A 18 39.15 -2.15 -6.09
N VAL A 19 38.23 -1.40 -6.68
CA VAL A 19 37.66 -0.20 -6.03
C VAL A 19 36.88 -0.74 -4.84
N ILE A 20 37.49 -0.68 -3.67
CA ILE A 20 36.80 -0.98 -2.41
C ILE A 20 35.90 0.23 -2.17
N PHE A 21 34.64 0.14 -2.53
CA PHE A 21 33.64 1.08 -2.06
C PHE A 21 33.60 0.98 -0.54
N PRO A 22 33.64 2.10 0.19
CA PRO A 22 33.48 2.05 1.63
C PRO A 22 32.12 1.41 1.91
N GLN A 23 32.11 0.35 2.72
CA GLN A 23 30.87 -0.28 3.18
C GLN A 23 30.04 0.77 3.91
N LYS A 24 28.76 0.78 3.65
CA LYS A 24 27.78 1.66 4.29
C LYS A 24 26.50 0.86 4.52
N PHE A 25 25.66 1.36 5.41
CA PHE A 25 24.28 0.87 5.45
C PHE A 25 23.54 1.40 4.21
N ASP A 26 22.86 0.52 3.53
CA ASP A 26 22.09 0.87 2.32
C ASP A 26 20.79 1.58 2.68
N TYR A 27 20.21 1.20 3.83
CA TYR A 27 18.97 1.79 4.33
C TYR A 27 19.07 2.08 5.83
N ILE A 28 18.51 3.21 6.22
CA ILE A 28 18.46 3.71 7.60
C ILE A 28 17.09 4.30 7.86
N SER A 29 16.44 3.89 8.96
CA SER A 29 15.20 4.50 9.46
C SER A 29 15.25 4.64 10.99
N PRO A 30 14.83 5.79 11.55
CA PRO A 30 14.44 7.02 10.87
C PRO A 30 15.57 7.60 10.02
N LYS A 31 15.19 8.31 8.94
CA LYS A 31 16.15 9.01 8.08
C LYS A 31 16.79 10.17 8.85
N ASP A 32 18.07 10.46 8.58
CA ASP A 32 18.74 11.60 9.22
C ASP A 32 18.03 12.92 8.93
N ASN A 33 17.83 13.73 9.97
CA ASN A 33 17.07 14.98 9.99
C ASN A 33 15.55 14.85 9.79
N SER A 34 14.97 13.64 9.90
CA SER A 34 13.51 13.45 9.87
C SER A 34 12.81 14.25 10.97
N GLN A 35 11.63 14.75 10.63
CA GLN A 35 10.75 15.49 11.55
C GLN A 35 9.48 14.67 11.81
N LEU A 36 8.78 14.97 12.90
CA LEU A 36 7.49 14.36 13.23
C LEU A 36 7.57 12.83 13.35
N VAL A 37 8.69 12.31 13.85
CA VAL A 37 8.89 10.86 13.99
C VAL A 37 8.10 10.33 15.17
N SER A 38 7.48 9.15 15.00
CA SER A 38 6.73 8.49 16.08
C SER A 38 7.58 8.25 17.33
N LEU A 39 6.96 8.43 18.50
CA LEU A 39 7.62 8.22 19.80
C LEU A 39 8.03 6.76 20.05
N SER A 40 7.37 5.81 19.37
CA SER A 40 7.60 4.37 19.54
C SER A 40 8.34 3.75 18.35
N THR A 41 9.04 4.56 17.53
CA THR A 41 9.79 4.05 16.39
C THR A 41 10.95 3.16 16.84
N ASN A 42 11.20 2.06 16.11
CA ASN A 42 12.45 1.33 16.18
C ASN A 42 13.51 2.02 15.30
N ILE A 43 14.76 1.57 15.40
CA ILE A 43 15.86 2.00 14.55
C ILE A 43 16.21 0.83 13.63
N ILE A 44 16.23 1.07 12.34
CA ILE A 44 16.45 0.05 11.30
C ILE A 44 17.72 0.40 10.54
N LEU A 45 18.64 -0.55 10.46
CA LEU A 45 19.88 -0.41 9.70
C LEU A 45 20.02 -1.63 8.78
N ARG A 46 19.99 -1.45 7.47
CA ARG A 46 20.16 -2.54 6.49
C ARG A 46 21.51 -2.44 5.81
N SER A 47 22.23 -3.56 5.79
CA SER A 47 23.48 -3.75 5.07
C SER A 47 23.23 -4.46 3.73
N SER A 48 24.13 -4.29 2.75
CA SER A 48 24.17 -5.12 1.55
C SER A 48 24.63 -6.56 1.83
N GLU A 49 25.36 -6.77 2.92
CA GLU A 49 25.98 -8.05 3.29
C GLU A 49 25.33 -8.64 4.53
N ASP A 50 25.42 -9.96 4.68
CA ASP A 50 24.92 -10.66 5.85
C ASP A 50 25.70 -10.30 7.11
N ILE A 51 24.99 -10.05 8.20
CA ILE A 51 25.53 -9.60 9.50
C ILE A 51 25.88 -10.80 10.37
N ASP A 52 27.03 -10.72 11.07
CA ASP A 52 27.41 -11.68 12.11
C ASP A 52 26.61 -11.40 13.40
N GLU A 53 25.46 -12.07 13.55
CA GLU A 53 24.56 -11.90 14.69
C GLU A 53 25.26 -12.14 16.04
N SER A 54 26.24 -13.04 16.10
CA SER A 54 26.96 -13.37 17.35
C SER A 54 27.73 -12.19 17.94
N ARG A 55 27.93 -11.14 17.15
CA ARG A 55 28.65 -9.91 17.53
C ARG A 55 27.77 -8.70 17.67
N LEU A 56 26.46 -8.83 17.44
CA LEU A 56 25.52 -7.73 17.67
C LEU A 56 25.32 -7.51 19.17
N SER A 57 25.37 -6.25 19.58
CA SER A 57 25.16 -5.89 20.98
C SER A 57 24.36 -4.59 21.10
N PRO A 58 23.41 -4.49 22.04
CA PRO A 58 22.77 -3.21 22.35
C PRO A 58 23.77 -2.09 22.69
N LYS A 59 24.99 -2.43 23.15
CA LYS A 59 26.04 -1.47 23.46
C LYS A 59 26.63 -0.78 22.22
N ASP A 60 26.39 -1.31 21.04
CA ASP A 60 26.79 -0.67 19.79
C ASP A 60 25.93 0.55 19.46
N PHE A 61 24.76 0.68 20.12
CA PHE A 61 23.82 1.77 19.94
C PHE A 61 23.85 2.73 21.14
N ASN A 62 24.23 3.96 20.89
CA ASN A 62 24.11 5.04 21.86
C ASN A 62 22.97 5.97 21.42
N VAL A 63 21.81 5.80 22.05
CA VAL A 63 20.56 6.51 21.72
C VAL A 63 20.24 7.49 22.83
N ILE A 64 20.18 8.78 22.51
CA ILE A 64 20.01 9.86 23.50
C ILE A 64 18.92 10.81 23.01
N GLY A 65 17.88 11.00 23.83
CA GLY A 65 16.92 12.08 23.69
C GLY A 65 17.32 13.30 24.52
N THR A 66 17.06 14.48 23.99
CA THR A 66 17.38 15.74 24.68
C THR A 66 16.57 15.95 25.96
N LEU A 67 15.40 15.35 26.08
CA LEU A 67 14.50 15.41 27.24
C LEU A 67 14.46 14.09 28.00
N SER A 68 14.41 12.96 27.29
CA SER A 68 14.29 11.62 27.86
C SER A 68 15.62 11.01 28.32
N GLY A 69 16.76 11.56 27.85
CA GLY A 69 18.07 11.05 28.19
C GLY A 69 18.47 9.79 27.42
N PHE A 70 19.24 8.92 28.06
CA PHE A 70 19.73 7.69 27.43
C PHE A 70 18.63 6.61 27.36
N HIS A 71 18.51 5.99 26.19
CA HIS A 71 17.61 4.85 25.95
C HIS A 71 18.40 3.56 25.82
N SER A 72 18.19 2.62 26.74
CA SER A 72 18.53 1.21 26.56
C SER A 72 17.56 0.56 25.59
N GLY A 73 17.90 -0.63 25.09
CA GLY A 73 17.05 -1.34 24.17
C GLY A 73 17.58 -2.74 23.86
N ILE A 74 16.84 -3.46 23.02
CA ILE A 74 17.24 -4.76 22.49
C ILE A 74 17.60 -4.66 21.02
N VAL A 75 18.56 -5.47 20.59
CA VAL A 75 18.95 -5.60 19.17
C VAL A 75 18.52 -6.95 18.67
N LYS A 76 17.95 -6.98 17.48
CA LYS A 76 17.61 -8.20 16.74
C LYS A 76 18.15 -8.11 15.32
N LEU A 77 18.48 -9.24 14.74
CA LEU A 77 18.67 -9.39 13.31
C LEU A 77 17.37 -9.91 12.70
N SER A 78 16.94 -9.32 11.60
CA SER A 78 15.78 -9.80 10.84
C SER A 78 16.12 -11.10 10.12
N ASP A 79 15.11 -11.81 9.66
CA ASP A 79 15.19 -13.08 8.94
C ASP A 79 15.88 -12.97 7.56
N ASP A 80 16.09 -11.74 7.04
CA ASP A 80 16.91 -11.46 5.86
C ASP A 80 18.42 -11.53 6.14
N ASN A 81 18.85 -11.69 7.40
CA ASN A 81 20.23 -11.66 7.89
C ASN A 81 21.01 -10.36 7.59
N LYS A 82 20.36 -9.30 7.13
CA LYS A 82 20.96 -8.03 6.70
C LYS A 82 20.44 -6.83 7.46
N THR A 83 19.24 -6.93 8.01
CA THR A 83 18.53 -5.83 8.65
C THR A 83 18.63 -5.93 10.16
N ILE A 84 19.32 -4.96 10.77
CA ILE A 84 19.46 -4.83 12.21
C ILE A 84 18.34 -3.95 12.73
N LEU A 85 17.66 -4.40 13.77
CA LEU A 85 16.57 -3.70 14.44
C LEU A 85 16.98 -3.39 15.88
N PHE A 86 16.98 -2.12 16.27
CA PHE A 86 17.11 -1.72 17.67
C PHE A 86 15.76 -1.20 18.16
N PHE A 87 15.27 -1.78 19.23
CA PHE A 87 14.01 -1.42 19.88
C PHE A 87 14.32 -0.73 21.21
N PRO A 88 14.08 0.59 21.34
CA PRO A 88 14.18 1.27 22.62
C PRO A 88 13.24 0.64 23.66
N ASP A 89 13.72 0.47 24.90
CA ASP A 89 12.92 -0.10 26.00
C ASP A 89 11.75 0.81 26.42
N THR A 90 11.90 2.11 26.17
CA THR A 90 10.89 3.13 26.49
C THR A 90 10.68 4.05 25.29
N PRO A 91 9.45 4.51 25.03
CA PRO A 91 9.18 5.51 24.00
C PRO A 91 9.98 6.80 24.23
N PHE A 92 10.23 7.52 23.15
CA PHE A 92 10.76 8.87 23.19
C PHE A 92 9.71 9.86 23.72
N LEU A 93 10.15 11.06 24.12
CA LEU A 93 9.24 12.13 24.52
C LEU A 93 8.84 13.01 23.32
N PRO A 94 7.68 13.69 23.40
CA PRO A 94 7.25 14.63 22.36
C PRO A 94 8.21 15.82 22.24
N ASN A 95 8.35 16.37 21.02
CA ASN A 95 9.17 17.56 20.74
C ASN A 95 10.63 17.44 21.16
N GLU A 96 11.22 16.27 21.12
CA GLU A 96 12.64 16.15 21.45
C GLU A 96 13.49 15.80 20.24
N ASN A 97 14.76 16.21 20.33
CA ASN A 97 15.79 15.77 19.38
C ASN A 97 16.38 14.46 19.87
N ILE A 98 16.42 13.47 19.00
CA ILE A 98 17.06 12.19 19.23
C ILE A 98 18.38 12.17 18.46
N SER A 99 19.44 11.77 19.15
CA SER A 99 20.76 11.51 18.58
C SER A 99 21.09 10.04 18.75
N ILE A 100 21.38 9.38 17.66
CA ILE A 100 21.76 7.98 17.60
C ILE A 100 23.17 7.89 17.05
N ASN A 101 24.07 7.27 17.81
CA ASN A 101 25.40 6.94 17.36
C ASN A 101 25.58 5.43 17.39
N VAL A 102 25.76 4.84 16.22
CA VAL A 102 26.09 3.42 16.09
C VAL A 102 27.61 3.29 15.96
N ASN A 103 28.20 2.56 16.89
CA ASN A 103 29.64 2.43 16.97
C ASN A 103 30.19 1.61 15.79
N LYS A 104 31.42 1.93 15.41
CA LYS A 104 32.19 1.07 14.51
C LYS A 104 32.50 -0.26 15.22
N GLY A 105 32.02 -1.36 14.70
CA GLY A 105 32.27 -2.67 15.33
C GLY A 105 31.35 -3.77 14.84
N ILE A 106 30.19 -3.42 14.29
CA ILE A 106 29.28 -4.37 13.64
C ILE A 106 30.03 -5.03 12.49
N LYS A 107 29.98 -6.35 12.42
CA LYS A 107 30.67 -7.14 11.40
C LYS A 107 29.69 -7.92 10.56
N THR A 108 30.10 -8.11 9.33
CA THR A 108 29.49 -9.06 8.41
C THR A 108 30.05 -10.47 8.64
N ILE A 109 29.39 -11.51 8.15
CA ILE A 109 29.82 -12.91 8.30
C ILE A 109 31.21 -13.13 7.71
N ASP A 110 31.56 -12.42 6.62
CA ASP A 110 32.90 -12.47 5.99
C ASP A 110 33.96 -11.64 6.73
N GLY A 111 33.60 -11.08 7.90
CA GLY A 111 34.52 -10.39 8.81
C GLY A 111 34.81 -8.92 8.48
N LYS A 112 34.14 -8.34 7.47
CA LYS A 112 34.22 -6.91 7.18
C LYS A 112 33.58 -6.12 8.33
N VAL A 113 34.09 -4.91 8.59
CA VAL A 113 33.58 -4.02 9.64
C VAL A 113 32.74 -2.93 9.01
N LEU A 114 31.50 -2.80 9.42
CA LEU A 114 30.63 -1.72 9.00
C LEU A 114 31.05 -0.38 9.66
N PRO A 115 30.85 0.75 8.99
CA PRO A 115 31.19 2.07 9.52
C PRO A 115 30.28 2.44 10.70
N SER A 116 30.74 3.41 11.49
CA SER A 116 29.88 4.10 12.44
C SER A 116 28.84 4.94 11.68
N VAL A 117 27.67 5.09 12.30
CA VAL A 117 26.56 5.90 11.77
C VAL A 117 26.12 6.88 12.86
N ALA A 118 25.87 8.12 12.48
CA ALA A 118 25.19 9.12 13.30
C ALA A 118 23.87 9.50 12.61
N ILE A 119 22.79 9.52 13.38
CA ILE A 119 21.44 9.83 12.93
C ILE A 119 20.83 10.82 13.92
N HIS A 120 20.18 11.84 13.42
CA HIS A 120 19.44 12.80 14.22
C HIS A 120 18.01 12.90 13.68
N PHE A 121 17.03 12.99 14.55
CA PHE A 121 15.66 13.25 14.15
C PHE A 121 14.89 13.95 15.27
N ASN A 122 13.77 14.56 14.91
CA ASN A 122 12.84 15.18 15.85
C ASN A 122 11.57 14.35 15.96
N THR A 123 11.14 14.13 17.17
CA THR A 123 9.88 13.44 17.45
C THR A 123 8.68 14.33 17.18
N THR A 124 7.52 13.68 16.96
CA THR A 124 6.23 14.38 16.87
C THR A 124 5.95 15.20 18.14
N PRO A 125 5.25 16.35 18.03
CA PRO A 125 4.79 17.08 19.21
C PRO A 125 3.65 16.39 19.97
N LEU A 126 3.05 15.35 19.37
CA LEU A 126 1.92 14.64 19.95
C LEU A 126 2.38 13.66 21.03
N SER A 127 1.89 13.79 22.25
CA SER A 127 2.09 12.82 23.33
C SER A 127 1.33 11.51 23.08
N HIS A 128 0.24 11.58 22.33
CA HIS A 128 -0.57 10.47 21.87
C HIS A 128 -0.97 10.71 20.41
N PRO A 129 -1.24 9.64 19.64
CA PRO A 129 -1.84 9.80 18.32
C PRO A 129 -3.08 10.71 18.41
N ILE A 130 -3.32 11.53 17.39
CA ILE A 130 -4.54 12.35 17.32
C ILE A 130 -5.73 11.41 17.46
N ASP A 131 -6.60 11.66 18.45
CA ASP A 131 -7.85 10.94 18.57
C ASP A 131 -8.77 11.37 17.43
N LEU A 132 -8.75 10.62 16.35
CA LEU A 132 -9.60 10.87 15.18
C LEU A 132 -11.08 10.72 15.52
N SER A 133 -11.45 10.06 16.62
CA SER A 133 -12.83 9.95 17.08
C SER A 133 -13.38 11.29 17.56
N SER A 134 -12.52 12.18 18.10
CA SER A 134 -12.92 13.52 18.52
C SER A 134 -13.20 14.44 17.33
N LEU A 135 -12.57 14.24 16.19
CA LEU A 135 -12.84 14.98 14.96
C LEU A 135 -14.21 14.62 14.35
N LEU A 136 -14.76 13.45 14.72
CA LEU A 136 -16.03 12.95 14.19
C LEU A 136 -17.26 13.50 14.89
N GLN A 137 -17.18 13.86 16.16
CA GLN A 137 -18.35 14.34 16.91
C GLN A 137 -18.90 15.63 16.33
N SER A 138 -18.12 16.36 15.54
CA SER A 138 -18.56 17.60 14.90
C SER A 138 -19.24 17.41 13.53
N GLU A 139 -19.00 16.32 12.82
CA GLU A 139 -19.52 16.12 11.45
C GLU A 139 -20.52 14.96 11.28
N TYR A 140 -20.57 14.01 12.18
CA TYR A 140 -21.48 12.85 12.12
C TYR A 140 -22.62 12.92 13.16
N GLN A 141 -23.39 13.99 13.18
CA GLN A 141 -24.76 13.94 13.71
C GLN A 141 -25.70 13.32 12.66
N LEU A 142 -25.44 12.11 12.22
CA LEU A 142 -26.43 11.26 11.61
C LEU A 142 -26.67 10.10 12.55
N GLY A 143 -27.84 10.15 13.19
CA GLY A 143 -28.25 9.26 14.24
C GLY A 143 -28.05 7.79 13.92
N ASN A 144 -27.29 7.14 14.76
CA ASN A 144 -27.56 5.79 15.25
C ASN A 144 -26.78 5.62 16.54
N THR A 145 -27.50 5.65 17.66
CA THR A 145 -27.05 5.09 18.91
C THR A 145 -26.65 3.64 18.68
N ILE A 146 -25.35 3.42 18.54
CA ILE A 146 -24.81 2.07 18.71
C ILE A 146 -24.85 1.80 20.20
N GLU A 147 -25.87 1.07 20.65
CA GLU A 147 -25.85 0.45 21.97
C GLU A 147 -24.57 -0.36 22.07
N ASN A 148 -23.77 -0.06 23.09
CA ASN A 148 -22.66 -0.89 23.53
C ASN A 148 -23.21 -2.27 23.92
N SER A 149 -23.30 -3.19 22.96
CA SER A 149 -23.50 -4.59 23.23
C SER A 149 -22.14 -5.28 23.27
N GLU A 150 -21.84 -5.87 24.42
CA GLU A 150 -20.78 -6.83 24.66
C GLU A 150 -20.82 -7.96 23.61
N ALA A 151 -20.22 -7.72 22.43
CA ALA A 151 -20.10 -8.72 21.35
C ALA A 151 -18.67 -9.21 21.19
N THR A 152 -17.95 -9.36 22.31
CA THR A 152 -16.79 -10.23 22.40
C THR A 152 -17.30 -11.64 22.69
N ASN A 153 -17.18 -12.55 21.73
CA ASN A 153 -17.34 -14.01 21.85
C ASN A 153 -18.61 -14.68 21.31
N ASN A 154 -19.08 -14.33 20.10
CA ASN A 154 -19.91 -15.30 19.39
C ASN A 154 -19.67 -15.24 17.87
N PHE A 155 -18.47 -15.62 17.43
CA PHE A 155 -18.23 -16.00 16.04
C PHE A 155 -18.81 -17.40 15.81
N LEU A 156 -20.11 -17.50 15.70
CA LEU A 156 -20.74 -18.74 15.24
C LEU A 156 -20.55 -18.87 13.74
N ASN A 157 -19.64 -19.75 13.35
CA ASN A 157 -19.49 -20.29 12.02
C ASN A 157 -20.82 -20.89 11.57
N LYS A 158 -21.60 -20.18 10.79
CA LYS A 158 -22.67 -20.77 9.99
C LYS A 158 -22.21 -20.74 8.54
N SER A 159 -21.45 -21.77 8.14
CA SER A 159 -21.36 -22.18 6.76
C SER A 159 -22.76 -22.71 6.39
N LEU A 160 -23.61 -21.87 5.80
CA LEU A 160 -24.90 -22.30 5.30
C LEU A 160 -24.78 -22.57 3.80
N ALA A 161 -25.09 -23.79 3.41
CA ALA A 161 -25.58 -24.10 2.08
C ALA A 161 -26.74 -23.14 1.74
N ALA A 162 -26.83 -22.69 0.50
CA ALA A 162 -27.61 -21.57 0.00
C ALA A 162 -29.14 -21.74 0.03
N ASP A 163 -29.74 -22.10 1.17
CA ASP A 163 -31.21 -22.24 1.22
C ASP A 163 -31.95 -20.93 1.52
N SER A 164 -31.32 -19.88 2.02
CA SER A 164 -31.82 -18.51 1.99
C SER A 164 -30.73 -17.49 2.33
N LEU A 165 -30.50 -16.53 1.44
CA LEU A 165 -29.66 -15.36 1.72
C LEU A 165 -30.32 -14.49 2.81
N PRO A 166 -29.53 -13.76 3.61
CA PRO A 166 -30.07 -12.77 4.55
C PRO A 166 -31.00 -11.77 3.84
N SER A 167 -32.06 -11.35 4.50
CA SER A 167 -33.04 -10.40 3.92
C SER A 167 -32.45 -9.05 3.56
N ASP A 168 -31.28 -8.69 4.17
CA ASP A 168 -30.53 -7.47 3.89
C ASP A 168 -29.32 -7.71 2.96
N PHE A 169 -29.25 -8.89 2.28
CA PHE A 169 -28.23 -9.15 1.28
C PHE A 169 -28.51 -8.34 0.00
N PRO A 170 -27.48 -7.66 -0.60
CA PRO A 170 -27.71 -6.86 -1.80
C PRO A 170 -28.14 -7.73 -2.99
N GLN A 171 -29.16 -7.29 -3.72
CA GLN A 171 -29.57 -7.95 -4.96
C GLN A 171 -28.50 -7.72 -6.05
N ILE A 172 -28.14 -8.78 -6.75
CA ILE A 172 -27.20 -8.74 -7.86
C ILE A 172 -27.99 -8.97 -9.15
N THR A 173 -27.81 -8.08 -10.13
CA THR A 173 -28.49 -8.15 -11.42
C THR A 173 -27.45 -8.20 -12.54
N VAL A 174 -27.29 -9.38 -13.16
CA VAL A 174 -26.41 -9.55 -14.32
C VAL A 174 -27.09 -8.92 -15.53
N THR A 175 -26.45 -7.95 -16.16
CA THR A 175 -26.96 -7.21 -17.32
C THR A 175 -26.40 -7.74 -18.62
N THR A 176 -25.21 -8.30 -18.61
CA THR A 176 -24.54 -8.89 -19.77
C THR A 176 -23.77 -10.14 -19.34
N SER A 177 -23.84 -11.21 -20.14
CA SER A 177 -23.03 -12.41 -20.00
C SER A 177 -22.73 -12.98 -21.39
N ASN A 178 -21.47 -12.86 -21.82
CA ASN A 178 -20.97 -13.28 -23.12
C ASN A 178 -19.61 -13.93 -22.98
N ASN A 179 -19.59 -15.22 -22.67
CA ASN A 179 -18.37 -16.02 -22.50
C ASN A 179 -17.32 -15.40 -21.56
N PRO A 180 -17.71 -15.03 -20.31
CA PRO A 180 -16.75 -14.53 -19.32
C PRO A 180 -15.76 -15.63 -18.89
N SER A 181 -14.67 -15.24 -18.22
CA SER A 181 -13.76 -16.21 -17.60
C SER A 181 -14.45 -17.01 -16.48
N ASP A 182 -13.97 -18.22 -16.22
CA ASP A 182 -14.59 -19.14 -15.25
C ASP A 182 -14.27 -18.83 -13.78
N GLU A 183 -13.33 -17.91 -13.51
CA GLU A 183 -12.96 -17.52 -12.16
C GLU A 183 -14.14 -16.94 -11.39
N LYS A 184 -14.07 -17.02 -10.06
CA LYS A 184 -15.09 -16.45 -9.18
C LYS A 184 -14.83 -14.97 -8.93
N ILE A 185 -15.90 -14.22 -8.72
CA ILE A 185 -15.86 -12.79 -8.45
C ILE A 185 -15.77 -12.59 -6.93
N PHE A 186 -14.79 -11.79 -6.53
CA PHE A 186 -14.53 -11.39 -5.15
C PHE A 186 -14.78 -9.90 -5.00
N LEU A 187 -15.72 -9.54 -4.17
CA LEU A 187 -15.99 -8.14 -3.85
C LEU A 187 -16.59 -7.99 -2.45
N SER A 188 -16.54 -6.77 -1.96
CA SER A 188 -17.33 -6.33 -0.80
C SER A 188 -18.19 -5.15 -1.22
N ASN A 189 -19.45 -5.12 -0.79
CA ASN A 189 -20.24 -3.92 -0.93
C ASN A 189 -20.03 -2.99 0.28
N ILE A 190 -20.05 -1.71 0.01
CA ILE A 190 -20.13 -0.63 0.97
C ILE A 190 -21.49 0.03 0.75
N THR A 191 -22.37 -0.07 1.74
CA THR A 191 -23.74 0.45 1.60
C THR A 191 -23.94 1.80 2.28
N GLN A 192 -24.72 2.65 1.63
CA GLN A 192 -25.32 3.86 2.21
C GLN A 192 -26.81 3.67 2.49
N THR A 193 -27.34 2.46 2.25
CA THR A 193 -28.74 2.12 2.39
C THR A 193 -28.95 1.31 3.66
N PRO A 194 -29.65 1.83 4.69
CA PRO A 194 -29.76 1.16 6.00
C PRO A 194 -30.41 -0.24 5.96
N SER A 195 -31.21 -0.54 4.93
CA SER A 195 -31.84 -1.85 4.76
C SER A 195 -30.97 -2.91 4.10
N ILE A 196 -29.74 -2.56 3.70
CA ILE A 196 -28.78 -3.48 3.06
C ILE A 196 -27.54 -3.58 3.93
N GLY A 197 -27.08 -4.80 4.18
CA GLY A 197 -25.87 -5.06 4.96
C GLY A 197 -24.58 -4.94 4.13
N ASN A 198 -23.44 -4.83 4.81
CA ASN A 198 -22.12 -4.93 4.20
C ASN A 198 -21.65 -6.38 4.21
N TYR A 199 -21.24 -6.90 3.07
CA TYR A 199 -20.86 -8.30 2.89
C TYR A 199 -19.54 -8.44 2.11
N LEU A 200 -18.71 -9.38 2.50
CA LEU A 200 -17.72 -9.99 1.62
C LEU A 200 -18.42 -11.06 0.81
N MET A 201 -18.26 -11.08 -0.49
CA MET A 201 -18.99 -11.97 -1.40
C MET A 201 -18.06 -12.68 -2.37
N ILE A 202 -18.28 -13.97 -2.55
CA ILE A 202 -17.71 -14.78 -3.63
C ILE A 202 -18.89 -15.19 -4.52
N LEU A 203 -18.86 -14.79 -5.81
CA LEU A 203 -19.98 -14.95 -6.73
C LEU A 203 -19.58 -15.77 -7.96
N ASN A 204 -20.55 -16.44 -8.53
CA ASN A 204 -20.50 -17.00 -9.88
C ASN A 204 -20.80 -15.92 -10.93
N ASN A 205 -20.53 -16.23 -12.21
CA ASN A 205 -20.79 -15.33 -13.33
C ASN A 205 -22.28 -15.02 -13.55
N ASP A 206 -23.18 -15.88 -13.07
CA ASP A 206 -24.63 -15.65 -13.12
C ASP A 206 -25.16 -14.82 -11.94
N GLY A 207 -24.24 -14.29 -11.09
CA GLY A 207 -24.59 -13.51 -9.91
C GLY A 207 -24.99 -14.35 -8.70
N SER A 208 -25.07 -15.68 -8.83
CA SER A 208 -25.37 -16.55 -7.68
C SER A 208 -24.21 -16.56 -6.67
N VAL A 209 -24.57 -16.66 -5.38
CA VAL A 209 -23.62 -16.55 -4.28
C VAL A 209 -22.97 -17.90 -4.00
N VAL A 210 -21.63 -17.97 -4.09
CA VAL A 210 -20.85 -19.14 -3.70
C VAL A 210 -20.62 -19.15 -2.19
N LYS A 211 -20.15 -18.01 -1.64
CA LYS A 211 -19.93 -17.77 -0.22
C LYS A 211 -20.11 -16.31 0.11
N TYR A 212 -20.44 -16.04 1.37
CA TYR A 212 -20.48 -14.68 1.87
C TYR A 212 -20.16 -14.64 3.37
N LYS A 213 -19.74 -13.46 3.83
CA LYS A 213 -19.55 -13.13 5.24
C LYS A 213 -20.06 -11.73 5.48
N LYS A 214 -20.97 -11.54 6.44
CA LYS A 214 -21.39 -10.21 6.86
C LYS A 214 -20.23 -9.52 7.59
N VAL A 215 -19.92 -8.30 7.19
CA VAL A 215 -18.92 -7.45 7.86
C VAL A 215 -19.59 -6.84 9.09
N ILE A 216 -18.95 -6.95 10.25
CA ILE A 216 -19.47 -6.41 11.52
C ILE A 216 -18.96 -4.98 11.74
N GLY A 217 -17.79 -4.63 11.19
CA GLY A 217 -17.23 -3.27 11.19
C GLY A 217 -17.96 -2.33 10.24
N LEU A 218 -17.36 -1.18 9.96
CA LEU A 218 -17.95 -0.21 9.04
C LEU A 218 -17.96 -0.77 7.61
N PHE A 219 -16.80 -1.23 7.13
CA PHE A 219 -16.66 -1.75 5.76
C PHE A 219 -15.64 -2.89 5.72
N GLY A 220 -15.76 -3.76 4.70
CA GLY A 220 -14.69 -4.64 4.26
C GLY A 220 -14.11 -4.10 2.96
N LEU A 221 -12.79 -3.89 2.90
CA LEU A 221 -12.13 -3.34 1.71
C LEU A 221 -11.24 -4.39 1.03
N GLY A 222 -11.18 -4.34 -0.30
CA GLY A 222 -10.21 -5.09 -1.09
C GLY A 222 -10.19 -6.60 -0.84
N PHE A 223 -11.39 -7.21 -0.72
CA PHE A 223 -11.53 -8.67 -0.51
C PHE A 223 -10.89 -9.44 -1.66
N LYS A 224 -9.93 -10.32 -1.36
CA LYS A 224 -9.13 -11.01 -2.37
C LYS A 224 -8.53 -12.32 -1.88
N VAL A 225 -8.02 -13.10 -2.84
CA VAL A 225 -7.16 -14.27 -2.59
C VAL A 225 -5.70 -13.81 -2.47
N LEU A 226 -4.99 -14.31 -1.49
CA LEU A 226 -3.55 -14.11 -1.29
C LEU A 226 -2.74 -15.17 -2.04
N PRO A 227 -1.42 -14.93 -2.31
CA PRO A 227 -0.58 -15.89 -3.01
C PRO A 227 -0.51 -17.28 -2.38
N ASN A 228 -0.70 -17.39 -1.08
CA ASN A 228 -0.73 -18.65 -0.32
C ASN A 228 -2.12 -19.34 -0.30
N GLY A 229 -3.09 -18.84 -1.07
CA GLY A 229 -4.45 -19.37 -1.16
C GLY A 229 -5.39 -18.95 -0.02
N GLN A 230 -4.90 -18.23 0.98
CA GLN A 230 -5.73 -17.62 2.01
C GLN A 230 -6.48 -16.41 1.44
N LEU A 231 -7.45 -15.93 2.18
CA LEU A 231 -8.25 -14.76 1.84
C LEU A 231 -7.86 -13.58 2.72
N SER A 232 -7.98 -12.37 2.21
CA SER A 232 -7.80 -11.17 3.03
C SER A 232 -8.80 -10.08 2.68
N TYR A 233 -9.10 -9.25 3.67
CA TYR A 233 -9.80 -7.99 3.48
C TYR A 233 -9.31 -6.96 4.49
N GLY A 234 -9.45 -5.70 4.14
CA GLY A 234 -9.27 -4.58 5.06
C GLY A 234 -10.53 -4.39 5.88
N ASP A 235 -10.41 -4.53 7.21
CA ASP A 235 -11.49 -4.34 8.17
C ASP A 235 -11.43 -2.90 8.68
N ASP A 236 -12.29 -2.03 8.13
CA ASP A 236 -12.40 -0.65 8.59
C ASP A 236 -13.07 -0.61 9.96
N ILE A 237 -12.32 -0.17 10.95
CA ILE A 237 -12.83 0.04 12.31
C ILE A 237 -13.43 1.45 12.41
N PHE A 238 -12.91 2.38 11.61
CA PHE A 238 -13.25 3.77 11.63
C PHE A 238 -13.08 4.41 10.26
N ALA A 239 -14.04 5.24 9.82
CA ALA A 239 -13.94 6.03 8.60
C ALA A 239 -14.61 7.41 8.77
N SER A 240 -13.94 8.44 8.24
CA SER A 240 -14.42 9.82 8.09
C SER A 240 -13.97 10.33 6.73
N PRO A 241 -14.53 11.40 6.18
CA PRO A 241 -13.98 12.01 4.97
C PRO A 241 -12.47 12.30 5.12
N GLY A 242 -11.66 11.69 4.26
CA GLY A 242 -10.19 11.81 4.27
C GLY A 242 -9.45 10.91 5.28
N PHE A 243 -10.16 10.21 6.16
CA PHE A 243 -9.53 9.35 7.16
C PHE A 243 -10.26 8.01 7.29
N ALA A 244 -9.53 6.93 7.18
CA ALA A 244 -9.99 5.60 7.55
C ALA A 244 -8.85 4.86 8.22
N TYR A 245 -9.14 4.07 9.23
CA TYR A 245 -8.16 3.15 9.79
C TYR A 245 -8.81 1.85 10.25
N GLY A 246 -8.00 0.82 10.28
CA GLY A 246 -8.47 -0.50 10.63
C GLY A 246 -7.32 -1.48 10.74
N ARG A 247 -7.52 -2.62 10.16
CA ARG A 247 -6.57 -3.74 10.14
C ARG A 247 -6.84 -4.61 8.92
N PHE A 248 -5.90 -5.49 8.59
CA PHE A 248 -6.14 -6.53 7.61
C PHE A 248 -6.44 -7.84 8.32
N ILE A 249 -7.56 -8.45 7.96
CA ILE A 249 -7.94 -9.79 8.43
C ILE A 249 -7.55 -10.78 7.35
N VAL A 250 -6.78 -11.79 7.74
CA VAL A 250 -6.49 -12.96 6.90
C VAL A 250 -7.40 -14.11 7.35
N MET A 251 -7.99 -14.80 6.39
CA MET A 251 -8.96 -15.86 6.61
C MET A 251 -8.56 -17.13 5.84
N ASP A 252 -8.99 -18.26 6.33
CA ASP A 252 -8.99 -19.49 5.57
C ASP A 252 -10.11 -19.51 4.49
N THR A 253 -10.16 -20.57 3.70
CA THR A 253 -11.18 -20.76 2.65
C THR A 253 -12.60 -20.96 3.18
N THR A 254 -12.76 -21.15 4.50
CA THR A 254 -14.08 -21.19 5.15
C THR A 254 -14.58 -19.81 5.58
N LEU A 255 -13.81 -18.75 5.35
CA LEU A 255 -14.01 -17.38 5.82
C LEU A 255 -13.82 -17.23 7.34
N THR A 256 -13.07 -18.15 7.96
CA THR A 256 -12.68 -18.05 9.36
C THR A 256 -11.39 -17.24 9.49
N PRO A 257 -11.35 -16.18 10.33
CA PRO A 257 -10.12 -15.44 10.59
C PRO A 257 -9.03 -16.34 11.16
N VAL A 258 -7.82 -16.23 10.60
CA VAL A 258 -6.63 -17.00 11.05
C VAL A 258 -5.46 -16.09 11.41
N ASP A 259 -5.44 -14.86 10.93
CA ASP A 259 -4.40 -13.88 11.27
C ASP A 259 -4.88 -12.44 11.11
N VAL A 260 -4.14 -11.50 11.73
CA VAL A 260 -4.40 -10.05 11.68
C VAL A 260 -3.10 -9.30 11.47
N PHE A 261 -3.11 -8.29 10.58
CA PHE A 261 -1.97 -7.43 10.30
C PHE A 261 -2.32 -5.97 10.51
N GLN A 262 -1.41 -5.26 11.19
CA GLN A 262 -1.48 -3.82 11.44
C GLN A 262 -0.07 -3.23 11.37
N THR A 263 0.02 -1.94 11.11
CA THR A 263 1.27 -1.19 11.19
C THR A 263 1.79 -1.12 12.63
N GLY A 264 3.10 -1.04 12.78
CA GLY A 264 3.81 -0.98 14.06
C GLY A 264 4.48 0.38 14.31
N ASN A 265 5.44 0.40 15.24
CA ASN A 265 6.27 1.56 15.54
C ASN A 265 5.48 2.81 15.96
N GLY A 266 4.31 2.63 16.60
CA GLY A 266 3.46 3.73 17.02
C GLY A 266 2.58 4.35 15.92
N TYR A 267 2.65 3.83 14.69
CA TYR A 267 1.72 4.21 13.61
C TYR A 267 0.46 3.34 13.71
N ASN A 268 -0.50 3.81 14.51
CA ASN A 268 -1.67 3.00 14.91
C ASN A 268 -2.83 3.06 13.93
N TYR A 269 -2.73 3.88 12.88
CA TYR A 269 -3.80 4.10 11.91
C TYR A 269 -3.51 3.37 10.61
N THR A 270 -3.43 2.04 10.66
CA THR A 270 -3.35 1.22 9.45
C THR A 270 -4.48 1.57 8.51
N PHE A 271 -4.14 1.99 7.29
CA PHE A 271 -5.13 2.28 6.26
C PHE A 271 -5.44 1.01 5.49
N PRO A 272 -6.66 0.44 5.61
CA PRO A 272 -6.94 -0.91 5.14
C PRO A 272 -7.24 -0.98 3.63
N ALA A 273 -6.61 -0.11 2.83
CA ALA A 273 -6.78 -0.05 1.38
C ALA A 273 -5.86 -1.00 0.61
N SER A 274 -4.65 -1.30 1.13
CA SER A 274 -3.71 -2.18 0.43
C SER A 274 -2.87 -3.02 1.39
N PHE A 275 -2.85 -4.33 1.13
CA PHE A 275 -2.06 -5.32 1.86
C PHE A 275 -1.46 -6.30 0.85
N LEU A 276 -0.16 -6.52 0.92
CA LEU A 276 0.53 -7.51 0.12
C LEU A 276 1.20 -8.52 1.04
N LEU A 277 0.98 -9.80 0.78
CA LEU A 277 1.76 -10.89 1.35
C LEU A 277 2.82 -11.28 0.32
N LEU A 278 4.08 -11.18 0.72
CA LEU A 278 5.23 -11.44 -0.15
C LEU A 278 5.63 -12.92 -0.12
N PRO A 279 6.34 -13.42 -1.15
CA PRO A 279 6.76 -14.84 -1.22
C PRO A 279 7.65 -15.29 -0.06
N ASN A 280 8.41 -14.37 0.55
CA ASN A 280 9.25 -14.64 1.73
C ASN A 280 8.48 -14.64 3.06
N GLY A 281 7.16 -14.50 3.04
CA GLY A 281 6.31 -14.41 4.23
C GLY A 281 6.22 -13.03 4.86
N HIS A 282 6.94 -12.04 4.34
CA HIS A 282 6.78 -10.65 4.75
C HIS A 282 5.46 -10.06 4.25
N SER A 283 5.08 -8.93 4.80
CA SER A 283 3.91 -8.20 4.35
C SER A 283 4.21 -6.71 4.17
N LEU A 284 3.58 -6.11 3.16
CA LEU A 284 3.59 -4.67 2.92
C LEU A 284 2.19 -4.10 3.15
N LEU A 285 2.15 -3.03 3.92
CA LEU A 285 0.94 -2.27 4.24
C LEU A 285 1.33 -0.81 4.55
N PHE A 286 0.36 0.05 4.74
CA PHE A 286 0.65 1.44 5.13
C PHE A 286 -0.37 1.98 6.13
N ALA A 287 0.03 3.05 6.82
CA ALA A 287 -0.79 3.80 7.76
C ALA A 287 -0.91 5.25 7.33
N ILE A 288 -1.99 5.90 7.73
CA ILE A 288 -2.05 7.37 7.78
C ILE A 288 -1.29 7.86 9.01
N ASP A 289 -0.63 9.01 8.86
CA ASP A 289 0.17 9.67 9.90
C ASP A 289 -0.29 11.13 10.06
N PRO A 290 -1.40 11.37 10.79
CA PRO A 290 -1.91 12.70 11.02
C PRO A 290 -0.99 13.47 11.97
N GLN A 291 -0.56 14.67 11.55
CA GLN A 291 0.35 15.54 12.28
C GLN A 291 -0.19 16.97 12.35
N PRO A 292 0.07 17.73 13.43
CA PRO A 292 -0.20 19.15 13.46
C PRO A 292 0.86 19.87 12.62
N VAL A 293 0.42 20.63 11.63
CA VAL A 293 1.32 21.35 10.71
C VAL A 293 0.82 22.78 10.55
N ASP A 294 1.73 23.76 10.65
CA ASP A 294 1.43 25.13 10.29
C ASP A 294 1.26 25.25 8.76
N MET A 295 0.00 25.40 8.34
CA MET A 295 -0.37 25.56 6.93
C MET A 295 -0.46 27.03 6.50
N SER A 296 -0.13 28.01 7.38
CA SER A 296 -0.13 29.45 7.04
C SER A 296 0.71 29.79 5.80
N PRO A 297 1.89 29.16 5.56
CA PRO A 297 2.67 29.40 4.35
C PRO A 297 1.93 29.04 3.04
N TYR A 298 0.89 28.18 3.14
CA TYR A 298 0.08 27.71 2.02
C TYR A 298 -1.33 28.34 2.01
N GLY A 299 -1.57 29.36 2.86
CA GLY A 299 -2.86 30.03 3.01
C GLY A 299 -3.87 29.29 3.90
N GLY A 300 -3.42 28.26 4.61
CA GLY A 300 -4.25 27.44 5.51
C GLY A 300 -4.16 27.84 6.98
N ASN A 301 -4.65 26.96 7.85
CA ASN A 301 -4.67 27.16 9.29
C ASN A 301 -3.30 26.86 9.92
N PRO A 302 -2.78 27.69 10.85
CA PRO A 302 -1.54 27.41 11.57
C PRO A 302 -1.60 26.13 12.45
N ASP A 303 -2.79 25.69 12.83
CA ASP A 303 -3.01 24.50 13.64
C ASP A 303 -3.74 23.39 12.86
N ALA A 304 -3.48 23.27 11.56
CA ALA A 304 -4.12 22.26 10.73
C ALA A 304 -3.65 20.84 11.10
N THR A 305 -4.57 19.89 11.03
CA THR A 305 -4.22 18.45 11.01
C THR A 305 -3.97 18.03 9.57
N VAL A 306 -2.73 17.65 9.27
CA VAL A 306 -2.33 17.20 7.93
C VAL A 306 -1.96 15.73 7.98
N THR A 307 -2.50 14.90 7.08
CA THR A 307 -2.15 13.49 7.01
C THR A 307 -1.03 13.23 6.03
N GLY A 308 0.09 12.74 6.55
CA GLY A 308 1.04 11.97 5.77
C GLY A 308 0.71 10.48 5.78
N GLU A 309 1.58 9.69 5.19
CA GLU A 309 1.44 8.24 5.16
C GLU A 309 2.79 7.56 5.36
N VAL A 310 2.73 6.33 5.88
CA VAL A 310 3.89 5.52 6.22
C VAL A 310 3.72 4.12 5.68
N ILE A 311 4.56 3.73 4.72
CA ILE A 311 4.64 2.36 4.23
C ILE A 311 5.50 1.58 5.22
N GLN A 312 5.07 0.37 5.56
CA GLN A 312 5.85 -0.55 6.37
C GLN A 312 5.92 -1.93 5.72
N GLU A 313 7.09 -2.54 5.81
CA GLU A 313 7.27 -3.96 5.62
C GLU A 313 7.44 -4.62 6.97
N LEU A 314 6.65 -5.66 7.20
CA LEU A 314 6.75 -6.50 8.38
C LEU A 314 7.39 -7.84 8.00
N ASP A 315 8.33 -8.32 8.82
CA ASP A 315 8.86 -9.68 8.71
C ASP A 315 7.82 -10.74 9.11
N ALA A 316 8.16 -12.02 9.02
CA ALA A 316 7.28 -13.12 9.39
C ALA A 316 6.89 -13.10 10.89
N SER A 317 7.67 -12.43 11.72
CA SER A 317 7.39 -12.20 13.15
C SER A 317 6.64 -10.89 13.42
N LYS A 318 6.26 -10.16 12.36
CA LYS A 318 5.59 -8.86 12.38
C LYS A 318 6.42 -7.72 12.98
N ASN A 319 7.76 -7.84 12.99
CA ASN A 319 8.61 -6.69 13.28
C ASN A 319 8.68 -5.78 12.03
N VAL A 320 8.70 -4.47 12.24
CA VAL A 320 8.90 -3.50 11.14
C VAL A 320 10.37 -3.55 10.71
N VAL A 321 10.63 -4.00 9.48
CA VAL A 321 11.97 -4.16 8.89
C VAL A 321 12.26 -3.13 7.79
N PHE A 322 11.24 -2.43 7.33
CA PHE A 322 11.33 -1.29 6.42
C PHE A 322 10.20 -0.31 6.74
N GLN A 323 10.51 1.00 6.70
CA GLN A 323 9.55 2.06 6.98
C GLN A 323 9.86 3.28 6.12
N TRP A 324 8.94 3.67 5.27
CA TRP A 324 9.08 4.81 4.38
C TRP A 324 7.98 5.82 4.66
N ARG A 325 8.35 7.08 4.94
CA ARG A 325 7.42 8.12 5.39
C ARG A 325 7.31 9.22 4.33
N THR A 326 6.11 9.57 3.94
CA THR A 326 5.87 10.67 2.98
C THR A 326 6.48 12.01 3.45
N TRP A 327 6.49 12.26 4.77
CA TRP A 327 7.10 13.45 5.38
C TRP A 327 8.59 13.64 5.07
N ASP A 328 9.30 12.56 4.78
CA ASP A 328 10.75 12.57 4.55
C ASP A 328 11.13 12.79 3.08
N TYR A 329 10.12 12.76 2.17
CA TYR A 329 10.40 12.71 0.73
C TYR A 329 9.51 13.62 -0.13
N LEU A 330 8.28 13.92 0.30
CA LEU A 330 7.29 14.58 -0.55
C LEU A 330 6.95 15.98 -0.03
N PRO A 331 7.06 17.03 -0.87
CA PRO A 331 6.64 18.37 -0.52
C PRO A 331 5.11 18.47 -0.39
N ILE A 332 4.63 19.24 0.59
CA ILE A 332 3.20 19.53 0.78
C ILE A 332 2.57 20.12 -0.49
N THR A 333 3.32 20.94 -1.22
CA THR A 333 2.87 21.63 -2.44
C THR A 333 2.61 20.71 -3.62
N ASP A 334 3.01 19.44 -3.57
CA ASP A 334 2.76 18.48 -4.64
C ASP A 334 1.32 17.98 -4.64
N SER A 335 0.61 18.13 -3.52
CA SER A 335 -0.79 17.73 -3.41
C SER A 335 -1.71 18.62 -4.26
N TYR A 336 -2.79 17.99 -4.76
CA TYR A 336 -3.96 18.64 -5.35
C TYR A 336 -5.10 18.82 -4.34
N ALA A 337 -4.90 18.39 -3.08
CA ALA A 337 -5.86 18.64 -2.00
C ALA A 337 -5.97 20.16 -1.69
N ASP A 338 -7.09 20.56 -1.13
CA ASP A 338 -7.26 21.93 -0.62
C ASP A 338 -6.44 22.12 0.66
N LEU A 339 -5.34 22.86 0.54
CA LEU A 339 -4.41 23.12 1.64
C LEU A 339 -4.91 24.17 2.64
N THR A 340 -6.06 24.77 2.39
CA THR A 340 -6.63 25.85 3.23
C THR A 340 -7.58 25.35 4.32
N THR A 341 -7.91 24.06 4.31
CA THR A 341 -8.82 23.43 5.26
C THR A 341 -8.12 23.14 6.60
N ASN A 342 -8.92 23.00 7.69
CA ASN A 342 -8.39 22.64 9.01
C ASN A 342 -7.86 21.19 9.05
N THR A 343 -8.33 20.34 8.15
CA THR A 343 -7.93 18.95 8.02
C THR A 343 -7.56 18.71 6.56
N VAL A 344 -6.29 18.39 6.31
CA VAL A 344 -5.75 18.21 4.97
C VAL A 344 -5.36 16.73 4.77
N ASP A 345 -6.09 16.05 3.91
CA ASP A 345 -5.72 14.72 3.44
C ASP A 345 -4.72 14.87 2.28
N LEU A 346 -3.43 14.91 2.65
CA LEU A 346 -2.36 15.35 1.75
C LEU A 346 -2.10 14.37 0.60
N ILE A 347 -2.11 13.08 0.88
CA ILE A 347 -1.61 12.02 -0.01
C ILE A 347 -2.74 11.12 -0.52
N HIS A 348 -3.53 10.59 0.40
CA HIS A 348 -4.59 9.62 0.13
C HIS A 348 -4.13 8.45 -0.73
N ALA A 349 -3.13 7.73 -0.27
CA ALA A 349 -2.67 6.53 -0.97
C ALA A 349 -3.73 5.44 -0.96
N ASN A 350 -3.72 4.60 -1.98
CA ASN A 350 -4.78 3.60 -2.13
C ASN A 350 -4.29 2.23 -2.59
N ALA A 351 -3.04 2.12 -3.09
CA ALA A 351 -2.51 0.85 -3.55
C ALA A 351 -0.99 0.78 -3.46
N LEU A 352 -0.51 -0.42 -3.13
CA LEU A 352 0.86 -0.88 -3.25
C LEU A 352 0.93 -1.98 -4.29
N ALA A 353 2.01 -2.01 -5.05
CA ALA A 353 2.43 -3.15 -5.87
C ALA A 353 3.93 -3.35 -5.71
N VAL A 354 4.43 -4.53 -6.08
CA VAL A 354 5.87 -4.83 -6.12
C VAL A 354 6.20 -5.24 -7.55
N ASP A 355 7.25 -4.65 -8.10
CA ASP A 355 7.69 -4.96 -9.45
C ASP A 355 8.65 -6.17 -9.51
N ALA A 356 9.16 -6.46 -10.70
CA ALA A 356 10.05 -7.60 -10.91
C ALA A 356 11.41 -7.46 -10.20
N ASP A 357 11.83 -6.21 -9.93
CA ASP A 357 13.07 -5.92 -9.20
C ASP A 357 12.88 -6.05 -7.67
N GLY A 358 11.65 -6.19 -7.22
CA GLY A 358 11.26 -6.23 -5.82
C GLY A 358 11.02 -4.85 -5.21
N ASP A 359 11.00 -3.80 -6.01
CA ASP A 359 10.78 -2.43 -5.59
C ASP A 359 9.28 -2.11 -5.45
N ILE A 360 8.97 -1.12 -4.62
CA ILE A 360 7.60 -0.79 -4.27
C ILE A 360 7.05 0.28 -5.21
N LEU A 361 5.89 0.00 -5.84
CA LEU A 361 5.09 1.01 -6.52
C LEU A 361 3.98 1.47 -5.58
N PHE A 362 3.88 2.78 -5.38
CA PHE A 362 2.95 3.41 -4.44
C PHE A 362 2.07 4.41 -5.16
N SER A 363 0.74 4.16 -5.17
CA SER A 363 -0.25 5.01 -5.83
C SER A 363 -0.85 5.99 -4.85
N MET A 364 -0.71 7.29 -5.16
CA MET A 364 -1.13 8.42 -4.33
C MET A 364 -2.19 9.24 -5.07
N ARG A 365 -3.44 9.16 -4.58
CA ARG A 365 -4.62 9.78 -5.22
C ARG A 365 -4.49 11.29 -5.31
N HIS A 366 -4.22 11.97 -4.20
CA HIS A 366 -4.18 13.43 -4.15
C HIS A 366 -2.91 14.04 -4.77
N LEU A 367 -1.93 13.22 -5.12
CA LEU A 367 -0.80 13.64 -5.94
C LEU A 367 -1.01 13.31 -7.43
N SER A 368 -2.06 12.57 -7.79
CA SER A 368 -2.25 12.04 -9.15
C SER A 368 -0.98 11.37 -9.68
N SER A 369 -0.27 10.64 -8.82
CA SER A 369 1.03 10.08 -9.16
C SER A 369 1.23 8.67 -8.61
N ILE A 370 2.17 7.97 -9.23
CA ILE A 370 2.75 6.71 -8.79
C ILE A 370 4.24 6.94 -8.62
N ILE A 371 4.79 6.51 -7.50
CA ILE A 371 6.24 6.51 -7.28
C ILE A 371 6.76 5.09 -7.21
N LYS A 372 8.00 4.87 -7.71
CA LYS A 372 8.79 3.68 -7.46
C LYS A 372 9.76 3.98 -6.34
N ILE A 373 9.69 3.18 -5.29
CA ILE A 373 10.57 3.26 -4.12
C ILE A 373 11.48 2.05 -4.15
N ASN A 374 12.77 2.30 -4.22
CA ASN A 374 13.78 1.27 -4.10
C ASN A 374 13.71 0.64 -2.71
N ARG A 375 13.32 -0.62 -2.65
CA ARG A 375 13.06 -1.31 -1.37
C ARG A 375 14.34 -1.56 -0.58
N GLN A 376 15.51 -1.60 -1.23
CA GLN A 376 16.80 -1.81 -0.57
C GLN A 376 17.30 -0.52 0.09
N THR A 377 17.07 0.65 -0.54
CA THR A 377 17.67 1.92 -0.10
C THR A 377 16.67 2.94 0.44
N GLY A 378 15.38 2.76 0.17
CA GLY A 378 14.32 3.72 0.49
C GLY A 378 14.28 4.95 -0.42
N ASN A 379 15.12 5.04 -1.45
CA ASN A 379 15.12 6.17 -2.37
C ASN A 379 13.96 6.07 -3.37
N ILE A 380 13.51 7.22 -3.86
CA ILE A 380 12.59 7.28 -5.00
C ILE A 380 13.41 7.12 -6.28
N ASP A 381 13.12 6.10 -7.08
CA ASP A 381 13.78 5.86 -8.37
C ASP A 381 13.13 6.68 -9.48
N TRP A 382 11.79 6.83 -9.42
CA TRP A 382 11.06 7.68 -10.35
C TRP A 382 9.64 8.03 -9.86
N ILE A 383 9.09 9.07 -10.50
CA ILE A 383 7.72 9.57 -10.29
C ILE A 383 7.01 9.62 -11.65
N LEU A 384 5.86 8.95 -11.75
CA LEU A 384 4.96 8.94 -12.91
C LEU A 384 3.67 9.69 -12.56
N GLY A 385 3.34 10.71 -13.31
CA GLY A 385 2.16 11.55 -13.09
C GLY A 385 2.34 12.65 -12.04
N GLY A 386 1.31 13.48 -11.87
CA GLY A 386 1.29 14.58 -10.91
C GLY A 386 2.24 15.74 -11.24
N LYS A 387 2.44 16.63 -10.26
CA LYS A 387 3.26 17.83 -10.42
C LYS A 387 4.75 17.56 -10.61
N GLN A 388 5.24 16.42 -10.14
CA GLN A 388 6.65 16.00 -10.23
C GLN A 388 6.89 14.93 -11.31
N ASN A 389 5.96 14.79 -12.26
CA ASN A 389 6.06 13.80 -13.32
C ASN A 389 7.39 13.88 -14.09
N GLN A 390 8.04 12.73 -14.25
CA GLN A 390 9.32 12.57 -14.95
C GLN A 390 9.17 11.93 -16.33
N PHE A 391 7.98 11.46 -16.69
CA PHE A 391 7.75 10.66 -17.90
C PHE A 391 7.09 11.48 -19.01
N SER A 392 7.50 11.19 -20.24
CA SER A 392 6.76 11.59 -21.43
C SER A 392 5.75 10.52 -21.79
N TYR A 393 4.52 10.91 -22.08
CA TYR A 393 3.46 9.99 -22.47
C TYR A 393 3.44 9.77 -23.99
N ILE A 394 3.16 8.54 -24.41
CA ILE A 394 3.08 8.13 -25.81
C ILE A 394 1.72 7.46 -26.03
N ASN A 395 1.06 7.75 -27.14
CA ASN A 395 -0.27 7.25 -27.51
C ASN A 395 -1.41 7.68 -26.58
N GLU A 396 -1.17 8.66 -25.71
CA GLU A 396 -2.23 9.22 -24.85
C GLU A 396 -3.05 10.26 -25.59
N ASN A 397 -4.25 10.52 -25.08
CA ASN A 397 -5.12 11.58 -25.58
C ASN A 397 -4.64 12.92 -25.01
N GLU A 398 -4.16 13.81 -25.87
CA GLU A 398 -3.65 15.14 -25.49
C GLU A 398 -4.69 16.01 -24.76
N SER A 399 -5.98 15.72 -24.91
CA SER A 399 -7.02 16.43 -24.15
C SER A 399 -6.99 16.13 -22.64
N ASN A 400 -6.28 15.09 -22.23
CA ASN A 400 -6.09 14.71 -20.82
C ASN A 400 -4.82 15.32 -20.21
N ALA A 401 -4.00 16.05 -21.02
CA ALA A 401 -2.80 16.71 -20.52
C ALA A 401 -3.14 17.81 -19.49
N PRO A 402 -2.23 18.12 -18.53
CA PRO A 402 -0.92 17.50 -18.29
C PRO A 402 -0.99 16.21 -17.47
N ASN A 403 -2.11 15.93 -16.81
CA ASN A 403 -2.30 14.74 -15.99
C ASN A 403 -3.11 13.72 -16.77
N TYR A 404 -2.43 12.91 -17.56
CA TYR A 404 -3.04 11.91 -18.44
C TYR A 404 -3.85 10.86 -17.69
N PHE A 405 -3.56 10.64 -16.41
CA PHE A 405 -4.44 10.02 -15.43
C PHE A 405 -4.51 10.88 -14.18
N SER A 406 -5.61 10.82 -13.43
CA SER A 406 -5.77 11.64 -12.24
C SER A 406 -6.62 10.98 -11.17
N PHE A 407 -6.22 11.17 -9.91
CA PHE A 407 -6.86 10.63 -8.72
C PHE A 407 -7.04 9.10 -8.77
N GLN A 408 -6.14 8.43 -9.48
CA GLN A 408 -6.15 7.01 -9.83
C GLN A 408 -6.17 6.08 -8.61
N HIS A 409 -6.61 4.84 -8.85
CA HIS A 409 -6.63 3.74 -7.89
C HIS A 409 -6.02 2.46 -8.47
N ASP A 410 -5.70 1.52 -7.58
CA ASP A 410 -5.41 0.11 -7.87
C ASP A 410 -4.27 -0.12 -8.86
N ILE A 411 -3.07 0.47 -8.59
CA ILE A 411 -1.86 0.14 -9.35
C ILE A 411 -1.55 -1.36 -9.25
N ARG A 412 -1.26 -1.98 -10.39
CA ARG A 412 -0.79 -3.37 -10.49
C ARG A 412 0.35 -3.50 -11.47
N VAL A 413 1.26 -4.43 -11.21
CA VAL A 413 2.31 -4.83 -12.14
C VAL A 413 1.89 -6.12 -12.82
N LEU A 414 1.97 -6.16 -14.15
CA LEU A 414 1.68 -7.35 -14.94
C LEU A 414 2.93 -8.20 -15.15
N PRO A 415 2.79 -9.51 -15.48
CA PRO A 415 3.93 -10.39 -15.71
C PRO A 415 4.90 -9.92 -16.83
N ASN A 416 4.43 -9.10 -17.77
CA ASN A 416 5.24 -8.52 -18.84
C ASN A 416 5.96 -7.22 -18.43
N GLY A 417 5.84 -6.80 -17.15
CA GLY A 417 6.42 -5.57 -16.60
C GLY A 417 5.60 -4.30 -16.87
N ASN A 418 4.48 -4.39 -17.60
CA ASN A 418 3.57 -3.27 -17.74
C ASN A 418 2.82 -3.02 -16.43
N ILE A 419 2.28 -1.82 -16.29
CA ILE A 419 1.43 -1.47 -15.15
C ILE A 419 -0.01 -1.23 -15.61
N THR A 420 -0.98 -1.61 -14.78
CA THR A 420 -2.38 -1.20 -14.94
C THR A 420 -2.81 -0.34 -13.77
N LEU A 421 -3.74 0.57 -14.03
CA LEU A 421 -4.39 1.38 -13.00
C LEU A 421 -5.81 1.74 -13.42
N PHE A 422 -6.66 2.02 -12.44
CA PHE A 422 -7.96 2.63 -12.65
C PHE A 422 -7.80 4.15 -12.62
N ASP A 423 -7.87 4.78 -13.78
CA ASP A 423 -7.84 6.22 -13.93
C ASP A 423 -9.23 6.78 -13.59
N ASN A 424 -9.36 7.41 -12.42
CA ASN A 424 -10.62 8.04 -12.04
C ASN A 424 -10.94 9.25 -12.92
N GLY A 425 -9.94 9.87 -13.53
CA GLY A 425 -10.11 10.93 -14.52
C GLY A 425 -10.77 12.19 -13.98
N THR A 426 -10.57 12.47 -12.69
CA THR A 426 -11.20 13.63 -12.00
C THR A 426 -10.82 14.96 -12.63
N GLN A 427 -9.65 15.04 -13.27
CA GLN A 427 -9.15 16.25 -13.94
C GLN A 427 -9.38 16.23 -15.47
N HIS A 428 -10.01 15.20 -16.02
CA HIS A 428 -10.43 15.18 -17.42
C HIS A 428 -11.58 16.17 -17.66
N THR A 429 -11.72 16.66 -18.88
CA THR A 429 -12.78 17.59 -19.24
C THR A 429 -13.51 17.12 -20.52
N PRO A 430 -14.76 16.61 -20.41
CA PRO A 430 -15.51 16.30 -19.19
C PRO A 430 -14.86 15.14 -18.38
N PRO A 431 -15.13 15.01 -17.08
CA PRO A 431 -14.57 13.92 -16.29
C PRO A 431 -15.17 12.57 -16.71
N TYR A 432 -14.31 11.56 -16.85
CA TYR A 432 -14.68 10.17 -17.10
C TYR A 432 -13.60 9.24 -16.55
N SER A 433 -13.99 8.03 -16.18
CA SER A 433 -13.06 7.01 -15.66
C SER A 433 -12.82 5.92 -16.69
N ARG A 434 -11.62 5.31 -16.60
CA ARG A 434 -11.18 4.24 -17.49
C ARG A 434 -10.19 3.30 -16.82
N GLY A 435 -10.09 2.07 -17.33
CA GLY A 435 -8.95 1.21 -17.06
C GLY A 435 -7.85 1.48 -18.08
N VAL A 436 -6.59 1.56 -17.65
CA VAL A 436 -5.46 1.76 -18.56
C VAL A 436 -4.32 0.80 -18.26
N GLU A 437 -3.54 0.48 -19.31
CA GLU A 437 -2.28 -0.25 -19.21
C GLU A 437 -1.17 0.57 -19.86
N TYR A 438 -0.10 0.82 -19.10
CA TYR A 438 1.10 1.50 -19.60
C TYR A 438 2.29 0.55 -19.65
N LYS A 439 3.02 0.62 -20.76
CA LYS A 439 4.37 0.10 -20.88
C LYS A 439 5.36 1.19 -20.49
N LEU A 440 6.14 0.95 -19.43
CA LEU A 440 7.14 1.90 -18.96
C LEU A 440 8.51 1.59 -19.57
N ASN A 441 9.23 2.64 -19.96
CA ASN A 441 10.67 2.60 -20.19
C ASN A 441 11.33 3.52 -19.17
N GLU A 442 11.85 2.92 -18.10
CA GLU A 442 12.42 3.65 -16.98
C GLU A 442 13.69 4.40 -17.34
N GLN A 443 14.48 3.90 -18.29
CA GLN A 443 15.71 4.53 -18.74
C GLN A 443 15.43 5.82 -19.53
N ASN A 444 14.46 5.76 -20.45
CA ASN A 444 14.11 6.92 -21.31
C ASN A 444 12.99 7.76 -20.70
N LYS A 445 12.45 7.36 -19.55
CA LYS A 445 11.31 8.00 -18.89
C LYS A 445 10.13 8.20 -19.86
N THR A 446 9.68 7.10 -20.49
CA THR A 446 8.49 7.12 -21.35
C THR A 446 7.43 6.14 -20.81
N ALA A 447 6.17 6.58 -20.84
CA ALA A 447 5.00 5.79 -20.51
C ALA A 447 4.13 5.69 -21.77
N THR A 448 4.06 4.49 -22.36
CA THR A 448 3.27 4.25 -23.57
C THR A 448 1.96 3.62 -23.19
N LEU A 449 0.84 4.27 -23.51
CA LEU A 449 -0.48 3.68 -23.40
C LEU A 449 -0.59 2.54 -24.41
N VAL A 450 -0.78 1.31 -23.92
CA VAL A 450 -0.88 0.11 -24.77
C VAL A 450 -2.28 -0.49 -24.78
N TRP A 451 -3.10 -0.14 -23.80
CA TRP A 451 -4.49 -0.53 -23.73
C TRP A 451 -5.28 0.42 -22.86
N GLU A 452 -6.54 0.67 -23.23
CA GLU A 452 -7.54 1.33 -22.40
C GLU A 452 -8.91 0.70 -22.60
N TYR A 453 -9.73 0.78 -21.56
CA TYR A 453 -11.16 0.56 -21.65
C TYR A 453 -11.91 1.73 -21.02
N ARG A 454 -12.80 2.32 -21.80
CA ARG A 454 -13.74 3.36 -21.42
C ARG A 454 -15.15 2.85 -21.70
N HIS A 455 -16.00 2.89 -20.70
CA HIS A 455 -17.37 2.41 -20.84
C HIS A 455 -18.18 3.31 -21.79
N SER A 456 -19.15 2.74 -22.49
CA SER A 456 -20.06 3.50 -23.35
C SER A 456 -21.53 3.25 -22.95
N PRO A 457 -22.26 4.27 -22.48
CA PRO A 457 -21.82 5.66 -22.24
C PRO A 457 -20.76 5.79 -21.15
N ASP A 458 -20.07 6.94 -21.12
CA ASP A 458 -19.04 7.22 -20.12
C ASP A 458 -19.54 7.07 -18.70
N ILE A 459 -18.69 6.48 -17.86
CA ILE A 459 -18.88 6.39 -16.41
C ILE A 459 -17.81 7.27 -15.73
N PHE A 460 -18.23 8.05 -14.74
CA PHE A 460 -17.31 8.78 -13.87
C PHE A 460 -17.39 8.27 -12.44
N ALA A 461 -16.27 7.73 -11.96
CA ALA A 461 -16.07 7.29 -10.58
C ALA A 461 -15.12 8.25 -9.88
N SER A 462 -15.63 9.11 -9.02
CA SER A 462 -14.82 10.11 -8.31
C SER A 462 -13.81 9.51 -7.33
N ALA A 463 -14.00 8.26 -6.90
CA ALA A 463 -13.13 7.55 -5.98
C ALA A 463 -13.29 6.02 -6.11
N ASN A 464 -12.35 5.28 -5.53
CA ASN A 464 -12.26 3.83 -5.58
C ASN A 464 -12.15 3.31 -7.03
N GLY A 465 -12.27 2.02 -7.24
CA GLY A 465 -12.17 1.40 -8.53
C GLY A 465 -10.96 0.48 -8.64
N SER A 466 -11.00 -0.42 -9.61
CA SER A 466 -9.94 -1.41 -9.81
C SER A 466 -9.83 -1.86 -11.25
N VAL A 467 -8.62 -2.28 -11.66
CA VAL A 467 -8.34 -2.92 -12.95
C VAL A 467 -7.51 -4.17 -12.70
N GLN A 468 -8.00 -5.31 -13.16
CA GLN A 468 -7.27 -6.58 -13.07
C GLN A 468 -7.22 -7.25 -14.43
N ARG A 469 -6.03 -7.51 -14.95
CA ARG A 469 -5.81 -8.37 -16.13
C ARG A 469 -5.84 -9.83 -15.71
N LEU A 470 -6.64 -10.65 -16.39
CA LEU A 470 -6.70 -12.09 -16.18
C LEU A 470 -5.74 -12.84 -17.12
N GLU A 471 -5.44 -14.10 -16.80
CA GLU A 471 -4.53 -14.95 -17.60
C GLU A 471 -5.04 -15.19 -19.03
N ASN A 472 -6.37 -15.28 -19.22
CA ASN A 472 -6.98 -15.42 -20.54
C ASN A 472 -6.98 -14.14 -21.39
N GLY A 473 -6.44 -13.04 -20.85
CA GLY A 473 -6.37 -11.72 -21.47
C GLY A 473 -7.60 -10.84 -21.22
N ASN A 474 -8.67 -11.33 -20.62
CA ASN A 474 -9.80 -10.48 -20.20
C ASN A 474 -9.36 -9.50 -19.12
N THR A 475 -10.06 -8.39 -19.01
CA THR A 475 -9.81 -7.37 -17.98
C THR A 475 -11.05 -7.12 -17.16
N ILE A 476 -10.86 -7.08 -15.84
CA ILE A 476 -11.89 -6.74 -14.88
C ILE A 476 -11.79 -5.26 -14.52
N LEU A 477 -12.93 -4.57 -14.51
CA LEU A 477 -13.07 -3.22 -13.96
C LEU A 477 -14.08 -3.24 -12.82
N GLY A 478 -13.68 -2.73 -11.68
CA GLY A 478 -14.59 -2.36 -10.59
C GLY A 478 -14.82 -0.85 -10.64
N TRP A 479 -16.09 -0.41 -10.70
CA TRP A 479 -16.42 1.00 -10.95
C TRP A 479 -16.51 1.87 -9.69
N GLY A 480 -16.08 1.35 -8.55
CA GLY A 480 -15.91 2.12 -7.32
C GLY A 480 -17.14 2.93 -6.92
N GLN A 481 -16.96 4.23 -6.71
CA GLN A 481 -18.02 5.15 -6.28
C GLN A 481 -19.15 5.30 -7.32
N ALA A 482 -18.88 5.08 -8.62
CA ALA A 482 -19.87 5.26 -9.67
C ALA A 482 -21.05 4.28 -9.54
N SER A 483 -20.83 3.08 -9.02
CA SER A 483 -21.88 2.08 -8.84
C SER A 483 -22.98 2.52 -7.86
N ALA A 484 -22.68 3.46 -6.95
CA ALA A 484 -23.69 4.01 -6.02
C ALA A 484 -24.82 4.77 -6.73
N THR A 485 -24.65 5.18 -7.99
CA THR A 485 -25.66 5.87 -8.79
C THR A 485 -26.37 4.95 -9.80
N GLY A 486 -26.22 3.63 -9.65
CA GLY A 486 -26.87 2.63 -10.54
C GLY A 486 -26.03 2.24 -11.75
N ASN A 487 -24.82 2.75 -11.89
CA ASN A 487 -23.85 2.26 -12.87
C ASN A 487 -23.40 0.82 -12.53
N PRO A 488 -22.76 0.10 -13.46
CA PRO A 488 -22.19 -1.21 -13.16
C PRO A 488 -21.32 -1.22 -11.90
N MET A 489 -21.45 -2.27 -11.11
CA MET A 489 -20.54 -2.57 -10.01
C MET A 489 -19.23 -3.17 -10.55
N PHE A 490 -19.35 -3.94 -11.60
CA PHE A 490 -18.35 -4.81 -12.17
C PHE A 490 -18.57 -4.95 -13.67
N THR A 491 -17.48 -4.84 -14.44
CA THR A 491 -17.45 -5.15 -15.87
C THR A 491 -16.22 -5.99 -16.19
N GLU A 492 -16.39 -7.12 -16.86
CA GLU A 492 -15.33 -7.88 -17.50
C GLU A 492 -15.37 -7.62 -19.00
N VAL A 493 -14.23 -7.33 -19.60
CA VAL A 493 -14.10 -7.14 -21.04
C VAL A 493 -13.12 -8.12 -21.64
N HIS A 494 -13.39 -8.55 -22.87
CA HIS A 494 -12.47 -9.31 -23.70
C HIS A 494 -11.29 -8.43 -24.16
N PRO A 495 -10.21 -9.04 -24.70
CA PRO A 495 -9.07 -8.27 -25.23
C PRO A 495 -9.43 -7.26 -26.34
N ASP A 496 -10.55 -7.45 -27.03
CA ASP A 496 -11.08 -6.55 -28.05
C ASP A 496 -12.03 -5.47 -27.50
N ASN A 497 -12.10 -5.35 -26.16
CA ASN A 497 -12.96 -4.41 -25.42
C ASN A 497 -14.48 -4.72 -25.52
N THR A 498 -14.92 -5.85 -26.05
CA THR A 498 -16.31 -6.28 -25.94
C THR A 498 -16.62 -6.74 -24.53
N VAL A 499 -17.83 -6.42 -24.02
CA VAL A 499 -18.22 -6.80 -22.66
C VAL A 499 -18.49 -8.30 -22.59
N ALA A 500 -17.74 -8.97 -21.71
CA ALA A 500 -17.87 -10.40 -21.40
C ALA A 500 -18.88 -10.65 -20.28
N LEU A 501 -18.84 -9.83 -19.22
CA LEU A 501 -19.76 -9.91 -18.09
C LEU A 501 -19.96 -8.52 -17.48
N GLU A 502 -21.19 -8.22 -17.15
CA GLU A 502 -21.51 -7.00 -16.41
C GLU A 502 -22.67 -7.23 -15.45
N PHE A 503 -22.58 -6.63 -14.27
CA PHE A 503 -23.68 -6.64 -13.31
C PHE A 503 -23.78 -5.35 -12.52
N THR A 504 -24.98 -5.09 -12.02
CA THR A 504 -25.31 -3.96 -11.14
C THR A 504 -25.78 -4.45 -9.78
N MET A 505 -25.75 -3.54 -8.82
CA MET A 505 -26.41 -3.66 -7.52
C MET A 505 -27.38 -2.48 -7.32
N PRO A 506 -28.27 -2.53 -6.33
CA PRO A 506 -29.15 -1.40 -6.03
C PRO A 506 -28.38 -0.10 -5.82
N ALA A 507 -28.97 1.04 -6.15
CA ALA A 507 -28.39 2.34 -5.88
C ALA A 507 -28.01 2.49 -4.39
N GLY A 508 -26.94 3.24 -4.10
CA GLY A 508 -26.36 3.35 -2.76
C GLY A 508 -25.36 2.26 -2.41
N GLN A 509 -25.10 1.31 -3.34
CA GLN A 509 -24.06 0.29 -3.18
C GLN A 509 -22.81 0.68 -3.98
N LYS A 510 -21.64 0.56 -3.36
CA LYS A 510 -20.33 0.72 -4.02
C LYS A 510 -19.37 -0.37 -3.56
N SER A 511 -18.27 -0.54 -4.29
CA SER A 511 -17.18 -1.43 -3.88
C SER A 511 -15.86 -0.69 -3.97
N PHE A 512 -14.94 -0.97 -3.03
CA PHE A 512 -13.58 -0.45 -3.12
C PHE A 512 -12.85 -1.07 -4.32
N ARG A 513 -12.94 -2.40 -4.47
CA ARG A 513 -12.42 -3.19 -5.60
C ARG A 513 -13.36 -4.34 -5.92
N ALA A 514 -13.37 -4.75 -7.18
CA ALA A 514 -13.99 -5.99 -7.63
C ALA A 514 -12.96 -6.78 -8.44
N LEU A 515 -12.73 -8.05 -8.09
CA LEU A 515 -11.64 -8.87 -8.62
C LEU A 515 -12.17 -10.27 -8.99
N LYS A 516 -11.43 -11.00 -9.82
CA LYS A 516 -11.65 -12.42 -10.09
C LYS A 516 -10.44 -13.25 -9.72
N PHE A 517 -10.69 -14.45 -9.21
CA PHE A 517 -9.64 -15.41 -8.89
C PHE A 517 -10.12 -16.84 -9.18
N PRO A 518 -9.21 -17.75 -9.59
CA PRO A 518 -9.46 -19.19 -9.52
C PRO A 518 -9.87 -19.55 -8.09
N TRP A 519 -10.99 -20.24 -7.95
CA TRP A 519 -11.52 -20.62 -6.65
C TRP A 519 -12.18 -22.00 -6.73
N ALA A 520 -11.61 -22.98 -6.06
CA ALA A 520 -12.22 -24.27 -5.82
C ALA A 520 -12.57 -24.38 -4.34
N SER A 521 -13.85 -24.57 -4.01
CA SER A 521 -14.28 -24.86 -2.64
C SER A 521 -13.71 -26.21 -2.24
N GLY A 522 -12.58 -26.22 -1.50
CA GLY A 522 -11.99 -27.45 -0.97
C GLY A 522 -10.50 -27.67 -1.20
N ILE A 523 -9.73 -26.71 -1.68
CA ILE A 523 -8.27 -26.83 -1.70
C ILE A 523 -7.78 -26.55 -0.27
N SER A 524 -7.56 -27.62 0.50
CA SER A 524 -6.63 -27.62 1.62
C SER A 524 -5.25 -27.27 1.05
N SER A 525 -4.52 -26.36 1.71
CA SER A 525 -3.15 -25.99 1.40
C SER A 525 -2.34 -27.20 0.93
N ALA A 526 -2.14 -27.31 -0.37
CA ALA A 526 -1.11 -28.16 -0.94
C ALA A 526 0.05 -27.22 -1.30
N THR A 527 1.09 -27.36 -0.48
CA THR A 527 2.49 -27.02 -0.72
C THR A 527 2.84 -26.67 -2.17
N VAL A 528 3.27 -25.41 -2.39
CA VAL A 528 4.30 -25.06 -3.35
C VAL A 528 5.36 -24.25 -2.63
#